data_f78b5cf95debe33859722330707ff96d
#
_entry.id   f78b5cf95debe33859722330707ff96d
#
_cell.length_a   1.000
_cell.length_b   1.000
_cell.length_c   1.000
_cell.angle_alpha   90.00
_cell.angle_beta   90.00
_cell.angle_gamma   90.00
#
_symmetry.space_group_name_H-M   'P 1'
#
loop_
_entity.id
_entity.type
_entity.pdbx_description
1 polymer ?
#
loop_
_entity_poly.entity_id
_entity_poly.type
_entity_poly.pdbx_seq_one_letter_code
_entity_poly.pdbx_strand_id
1 'polypeptide(L)'
;MILRKATTAYLLILTSLTLIPVSVYLTTPTAHAMIPFTSYQDLQEFVHGGGCRTTAPSLDNRGGLTTGLATTGPASQSNGASSQSPTHSETNQQVSGVDELDTVKNDGQYIYTITNNTIAIVQAYPATDATLVSKVTVNGTLQGIFVVGNKLVIVSEIPGFPYPYYGGGAKVPALGIGAPQPSNIATIYPIQFSGTTSLFVFDISDHAGPVLTTRVEVNGTLAGARLIGNYVYVVATQPVFCYGEILLPEQIINGQAVKAMPVQVYHSDIIDQGYSFTTILGFDTTENNPHPAAKIYLIGTTSTIYVSLHDVYLTQPVWSQSQQTIVHRISIDGLAINYQATGAVPGHVLNQFSMDEYNGYLRIATTNCCSQSGDPTPLAYTPVNQQETNVYVLDKSLHTTGKLEGLSPGEQIYSARFTGDKAYLVTFKRTDPLFVIGLRDPAKPTVLGQLNVTGVSDYLQPYDETHLIGIGQSGTDVVWENAVRFTGLKISLFNVTDPKQPTETSRYLIGGPGTSSPAITDHKAVLFDKTLNLLVIPVEITAQPQDATYWYSYQPIWQGAYVFNITPDKGFVFKGGITQLQSGQLPTWQDNNLFITRTLYIGNVLYTISNNMVQMNSLTDLSELGSVSL
;
A
#
# COMPACT_ATOMS: atom_id res chain seq x y z
N MET A 1 -82.20 11.24 54.66
CA MET A 1 -83.37 11.51 53.76
C MET A 1 -82.89 12.52 52.72
N ILE A 2 -82.93 12.11 51.45
CA ILE A 2 -82.69 12.85 50.23
C ILE A 2 -81.16 13.11 49.88
N LEU A 3 -80.68 12.18 48.99
CA LEU A 3 -79.50 12.32 48.18
C LEU A 3 -79.59 13.47 47.17
N ARG A 4 -78.50 14.21 46.98
CA ARG A 4 -78.26 14.96 45.75
C ARG A 4 -77.04 14.43 45.09
N LYS A 5 -77.19 13.91 43.84
CA LYS A 5 -76.14 13.49 42.91
C LYS A 5 -75.46 14.74 42.35
N ALA A 6 -74.14 14.79 42.40
CA ALA A 6 -73.37 15.72 41.63
C ALA A 6 -72.73 14.96 40.46
N THR A 7 -73.07 15.35 39.25
CA THR A 7 -72.53 14.81 38.00
C THR A 7 -71.33 15.61 37.59
N THR A 8 -70.12 15.02 37.64
CA THR A 8 -68.91 15.65 37.19
C THR A 8 -68.72 15.27 35.70
N ALA A 9 -68.79 16.26 34.81
CA ALA A 9 -68.51 16.09 33.40
C ALA A 9 -66.95 16.14 33.22
N TYR A 10 -66.40 15.03 32.73
CA TYR A 10 -64.98 15.00 32.23
C TYR A 10 -64.96 15.49 30.79
N LEU A 11 -64.25 16.62 30.58
CA LEU A 11 -63.91 17.15 29.25
C LEU A 11 -62.71 16.38 28.70
N LEU A 12 -62.92 15.46 27.76
CA LEU A 12 -61.88 14.77 27.02
C LEU A 12 -61.33 15.74 25.96
N ILE A 13 -60.15 16.28 26.20
CA ILE A 13 -59.38 16.97 25.18
C ILE A 13 -58.61 15.90 24.39
N LEU A 14 -59.10 15.56 23.18
CA LEU A 14 -58.36 14.79 22.18
C LEU A 14 -57.29 15.70 21.57
N THR A 15 -56.03 15.58 22.01
CA THR A 15 -54.89 16.10 21.27
C THR A 15 -54.58 15.13 20.13
N SER A 16 -54.91 15.52 18.93
CA SER A 16 -54.48 14.83 17.72
C SER A 16 -52.97 15.05 17.52
N LEU A 17 -52.18 14.06 17.91
CA LEU A 17 -50.78 13.99 17.55
C LEU A 17 -50.70 13.65 16.05
N THR A 18 -50.48 14.63 15.19
CA THR A 18 -50.12 14.40 13.80
C THR A 18 -48.71 13.82 13.76
N LEU A 19 -48.56 12.51 13.57
CA LEU A 19 -47.35 11.85 13.18
C LEU A 19 -46.96 12.40 11.80
N ILE A 20 -46.00 13.33 11.78
CA ILE A 20 -45.29 13.68 10.54
C ILE A 20 -44.40 12.47 10.22
N PRO A 21 -44.60 11.78 9.09
CA PRO A 21 -43.67 10.75 8.68
C PRO A 21 -42.34 11.43 8.37
N VAL A 22 -41.32 11.22 9.20
CA VAL A 22 -39.93 11.51 8.84
C VAL A 22 -39.61 10.52 7.73
N SER A 23 -39.79 10.94 6.49
CA SER A 23 -39.23 10.23 5.34
C SER A 23 -37.72 10.34 5.45
N VAL A 24 -37.09 9.31 6.00
CA VAL A 24 -35.67 9.09 5.83
C VAL A 24 -35.47 8.86 4.34
N TYR A 25 -35.08 9.90 3.61
CA TYR A 25 -34.57 9.75 2.27
C TYR A 25 -33.26 8.97 2.38
N LEU A 26 -33.36 7.65 2.26
CA LEU A 26 -32.24 6.81 1.84
C LEU A 26 -31.91 7.27 0.42
N THR A 27 -31.03 8.28 0.30
CA THR A 27 -30.42 8.59 -0.98
C THR A 27 -29.59 7.37 -1.34
N THR A 28 -30.13 6.53 -2.24
CA THR A 28 -29.31 5.56 -2.97
C THR A 28 -28.17 6.38 -3.58
N PRO A 29 -26.90 6.01 -3.34
CA PRO A 29 -25.80 6.71 -3.99
C PRO A 29 -26.02 6.61 -5.50
N THR A 30 -26.25 7.74 -6.14
CA THR A 30 -26.31 7.83 -7.59
C THR A 30 -24.93 7.44 -8.10
N ALA A 31 -24.86 6.47 -9.02
CA ALA A 31 -23.62 6.11 -9.67
C ALA A 31 -23.08 7.37 -10.40
N HIS A 32 -21.99 7.92 -9.89
CA HIS A 32 -21.36 9.09 -10.47
C HIS A 32 -20.67 8.70 -11.77
N ALA A 33 -21.20 9.12 -12.91
CA ALA A 33 -20.61 8.85 -14.20
C ALA A 33 -19.37 9.74 -14.39
N MET A 34 -18.30 9.17 -14.96
CA MET A 34 -17.15 9.95 -15.42
C MET A 34 -17.44 10.50 -16.80
N ILE A 35 -17.43 11.83 -16.94
CA ILE A 35 -17.65 12.53 -18.20
C ILE A 35 -16.39 13.34 -18.58
N PRO A 36 -16.05 13.46 -19.87
CA PRO A 36 -14.94 14.29 -20.29
C PRO A 36 -15.31 15.77 -20.23
N PHE A 37 -14.35 16.64 -19.97
CA PHE A 37 -14.52 18.08 -20.11
C PHE A 37 -14.75 18.46 -21.58
N THR A 38 -15.56 19.49 -21.82
CA THR A 38 -15.86 19.98 -23.17
C THR A 38 -14.83 21.01 -23.66
N SER A 39 -14.15 21.68 -22.74
CA SER A 39 -13.17 22.73 -23.02
C SER A 39 -12.22 22.93 -21.82
N TYR A 40 -11.15 23.71 -22.04
CA TYR A 40 -10.27 24.15 -20.96
C TYR A 40 -10.98 25.09 -19.98
N GLN A 41 -11.91 25.92 -20.48
CA GLN A 41 -12.71 26.82 -19.64
C GLN A 41 -13.64 26.02 -18.72
N ASP A 42 -14.28 24.96 -19.24
CA ASP A 42 -15.14 24.06 -18.49
C ASP A 42 -14.35 23.38 -17.33
N LEU A 43 -13.14 22.92 -17.62
CA LEU A 43 -12.22 22.37 -16.62
C LEU A 43 -11.84 23.44 -15.57
N GLN A 44 -11.53 24.66 -15.98
CA GLN A 44 -11.21 25.75 -15.04
C GLN A 44 -12.41 26.11 -14.15
N GLU A 45 -13.60 26.21 -14.72
CA GLU A 45 -14.83 26.49 -13.98
C GLU A 45 -15.14 25.40 -12.96
N PHE A 46 -14.96 24.13 -13.34
CA PHE A 46 -15.13 23.00 -12.44
C PHE A 46 -14.13 23.04 -11.27
N VAL A 47 -12.85 23.22 -11.54
CA VAL A 47 -11.80 23.26 -10.51
C VAL A 47 -12.02 24.44 -9.57
N HIS A 48 -12.31 25.64 -10.09
CA HIS A 48 -12.51 26.85 -9.28
C HIS A 48 -13.86 26.85 -8.55
N GLY A 49 -14.90 26.26 -9.13
CA GLY A 49 -16.24 26.16 -8.55
C GLY A 49 -16.33 25.11 -7.43
N GLY A 50 -15.49 24.09 -7.45
CA GLY A 50 -15.48 22.96 -6.51
C GLY A 50 -14.90 23.24 -5.13
N GLY A 51 -14.63 24.51 -4.75
CA GLY A 51 -14.11 24.83 -3.43
C GLY A 51 -12.61 24.59 -3.26
N CYS A 52 -11.87 24.92 -4.29
CA CYS A 52 -10.41 24.93 -4.30
C CYS A 52 -9.83 25.52 -3.00
N ARG A 53 -9.13 24.74 -2.20
CA ARG A 53 -8.50 25.23 -0.97
C ARG A 53 -7.48 26.32 -1.28
N THR A 54 -7.67 27.48 -0.67
CA THR A 54 -6.72 28.61 -0.70
C THR A 54 -5.55 28.42 0.28
N THR A 55 -5.56 27.37 1.09
CA THR A 55 -4.48 27.04 2.01
C THR A 55 -3.82 25.74 1.57
N ALA A 56 -2.51 25.78 1.32
CA ALA A 56 -1.72 24.57 1.24
C ALA A 56 -2.01 23.70 2.47
N PRO A 57 -2.16 22.37 2.34
CA PRO A 57 -2.19 21.52 3.50
C PRO A 57 -0.91 21.82 4.29
N SER A 58 -1.05 22.18 5.55
CA SER A 58 0.08 22.19 6.46
C SER A 58 0.63 20.77 6.40
N LEU A 59 1.85 20.65 5.95
CA LEU A 59 2.64 19.43 6.07
C LEU A 59 2.82 19.18 7.57
N ASP A 60 1.77 18.68 8.20
CA ASP A 60 1.90 18.08 9.51
C ASP A 60 2.61 16.76 9.26
N ASN A 61 3.88 16.76 9.63
CA ASN A 61 4.88 15.73 9.40
C ASN A 61 4.62 14.50 10.30
N ARG A 62 3.37 14.00 10.28
CA ARG A 62 2.90 12.80 10.98
C ARG A 62 2.07 11.92 10.07
N GLY A 63 2.72 11.43 9.09
CA GLY A 63 2.22 10.43 8.17
C GLY A 63 3.31 10.21 7.16
N GLY A 64 4.33 9.47 7.55
CA GLY A 64 5.19 8.86 6.56
C GLY A 64 4.26 8.14 5.61
N LEU A 65 4.28 8.50 4.33
CA LEU A 65 3.81 7.65 3.26
C LEU A 65 4.64 6.37 3.36
N THR A 66 4.23 5.47 4.26
CA THR A 66 4.59 4.09 4.11
C THR A 66 3.84 3.63 2.88
N THR A 67 4.52 3.60 1.75
CA THR A 67 4.13 2.80 0.61
C THR A 67 4.15 1.35 1.06
N GLY A 68 3.15 0.97 1.84
CA GLY A 68 2.87 -0.40 2.21
C GLY A 68 2.35 -1.12 0.98
N LEU A 69 3.23 -1.71 0.24
CA LEU A 69 2.93 -2.62 -0.85
C LEU A 69 2.73 -4.01 -0.25
N ALA A 70 1.65 -4.64 -0.56
CA ALA A 70 1.27 -5.88 0.10
C ALA A 70 0.61 -6.96 -0.79
N THR A 71 0.64 -8.20 -0.46
CA THR A 71 0.66 -9.51 -1.12
C THR A 71 -0.63 -10.33 -0.98
N THR A 72 -0.81 -11.51 -1.38
CA THR A 72 -0.47 -12.69 -2.21
C THR A 72 -1.69 -13.59 -2.46
N GLY A 73 -1.68 -14.37 -3.51
CA GLY A 73 -2.47 -15.60 -3.69
C GLY A 73 -1.51 -16.80 -3.88
N PRO A 74 -1.96 -18.06 -3.78
CA PRO A 74 -1.08 -19.20 -3.95
C PRO A 74 -0.54 -19.26 -5.37
N ALA A 75 0.76 -19.51 -5.50
CA ALA A 75 1.44 -19.70 -6.76
C ALA A 75 0.77 -20.81 -7.58
N SER A 76 0.18 -20.46 -8.71
CA SER A 76 -0.19 -21.43 -9.74
C SER A 76 0.97 -21.54 -10.70
N GLN A 77 1.52 -22.75 -10.80
CA GLN A 77 2.57 -23.08 -11.75
C GLN A 77 2.10 -22.84 -13.17
N SER A 78 2.74 -21.93 -13.90
CA SER A 78 2.60 -21.83 -15.34
C SER A 78 3.51 -22.87 -15.99
N ASN A 79 2.92 -23.94 -16.54
CA ASN A 79 3.62 -24.87 -17.41
C ASN A 79 3.86 -24.24 -18.77
N GLY A 80 5.01 -23.60 -18.94
CA GLY A 80 5.57 -23.22 -20.24
C GLY A 80 6.85 -24.01 -20.47
N ALA A 81 6.79 -25.02 -21.36
CA ALA A 81 7.96 -25.82 -21.73
C ALA A 81 8.91 -25.00 -22.61
N SER A 82 9.98 -24.49 -22.00
CA SER A 82 11.23 -24.12 -22.67
C SER A 82 12.36 -24.35 -21.68
N SER A 83 13.53 -24.79 -22.15
CA SER A 83 14.76 -25.19 -21.45
C SER A 83 14.74 -24.90 -19.94
N GLN A 84 14.70 -25.97 -19.13
CA GLN A 84 14.42 -25.94 -17.70
C GLN A 84 15.34 -25.00 -16.94
N SER A 85 14.89 -23.77 -16.72
CA SER A 85 15.41 -22.94 -15.64
C SER A 85 15.15 -23.65 -14.31
N PRO A 86 16.09 -23.60 -13.34
CA PRO A 86 15.85 -24.17 -12.03
C PRO A 86 14.63 -23.54 -11.38
N THR A 87 13.95 -24.29 -10.50
CA THR A 87 12.86 -23.75 -9.71
C THR A 87 13.36 -22.53 -8.91
N HIS A 88 12.62 -21.45 -8.89
CA HIS A 88 13.01 -20.23 -8.19
C HIS A 88 11.80 -19.57 -7.54
N SER A 89 12.06 -18.71 -6.56
CA SER A 89 11.02 -17.91 -5.93
C SER A 89 10.64 -16.73 -6.80
N GLU A 90 9.36 -16.43 -6.85
CA GLU A 90 8.83 -15.18 -7.42
C GLU A 90 8.70 -14.12 -6.32
N THR A 91 8.45 -12.87 -6.73
CA THR A 91 8.06 -11.81 -5.80
C THR A 91 6.78 -12.21 -5.08
N ASN A 92 6.72 -11.99 -3.78
CA ASN A 92 5.51 -12.20 -3.01
C ASN A 92 4.42 -11.21 -3.48
N GLN A 93 3.31 -11.67 -4.07
CA GLN A 93 2.28 -10.87 -4.74
C GLN A 93 0.95 -10.92 -3.98
N GLN A 94 0.14 -9.85 -4.05
CA GLN A 94 -1.21 -9.87 -3.48
C GLN A 94 -2.17 -10.73 -4.29
N VAL A 95 -2.13 -10.58 -5.60
CA VAL A 95 -3.02 -11.26 -6.54
C VAL A 95 -2.16 -12.09 -7.49
N SER A 96 -2.44 -13.37 -7.58
CA SER A 96 -1.73 -14.25 -8.51
C SER A 96 -1.84 -13.75 -9.95
N GLY A 97 -0.70 -13.65 -10.64
CA GLY A 97 -0.63 -13.15 -12.02
C GLY A 97 -0.66 -11.62 -12.15
N VAL A 98 -0.69 -10.89 -11.05
CA VAL A 98 -0.50 -9.43 -11.00
C VAL A 98 0.83 -9.16 -10.32
N ASP A 99 1.91 -9.04 -11.09
CA ASP A 99 3.24 -8.79 -10.54
C ASP A 99 3.36 -7.36 -10.01
N GLU A 100 4.08 -7.23 -8.92
CA GLU A 100 4.27 -5.98 -8.20
C GLU A 100 5.68 -5.42 -8.41
N LEU A 101 5.76 -4.10 -8.48
CA LEU A 101 7.03 -3.40 -8.54
C LEU A 101 7.89 -3.74 -7.32
N ASP A 102 9.13 -4.19 -7.52
CA ASP A 102 10.05 -4.50 -6.43
C ASP A 102 11.47 -4.01 -6.73
N THR A 103 12.28 -3.94 -5.70
CA THR A 103 13.71 -3.59 -5.81
C THR A 103 14.58 -4.75 -6.27
N VAL A 104 14.05 -5.98 -6.21
CA VAL A 104 14.76 -7.19 -6.61
C VAL A 104 13.83 -8.08 -7.43
N LYS A 105 14.33 -8.60 -8.55
CA LYS A 105 13.68 -9.62 -9.39
C LYS A 105 14.69 -10.69 -9.77
N ASN A 106 14.19 -11.87 -10.15
CA ASN A 106 15.01 -12.92 -10.76
C ASN A 106 14.22 -13.67 -11.85
N ASP A 107 14.93 -14.34 -12.75
CA ASP A 107 14.38 -15.16 -13.82
C ASP A 107 14.80 -16.65 -13.71
N GLY A 108 15.37 -17.02 -12.56
CA GLY A 108 15.90 -18.35 -12.30
C GLY A 108 17.36 -18.55 -12.73
N GLN A 109 17.98 -17.56 -13.37
CA GLN A 109 19.39 -17.55 -13.76
C GLN A 109 20.11 -16.28 -13.30
N TYR A 110 19.44 -15.14 -13.47
CA TYR A 110 19.96 -13.82 -13.12
C TYR A 110 19.15 -13.22 -11.98
N ILE A 111 19.82 -12.39 -11.19
CA ILE A 111 19.21 -11.50 -10.20
C ILE A 111 19.40 -10.07 -10.69
N TYR A 112 18.31 -9.32 -10.68
CA TYR A 112 18.24 -7.90 -10.99
C TYR A 112 17.94 -7.16 -9.71
N THR A 113 18.84 -6.29 -9.26
CA THR A 113 18.66 -5.60 -7.97
C THR A 113 19.02 -4.13 -8.07
N ILE A 114 18.24 -3.30 -7.37
CA ILE A 114 18.53 -1.88 -7.22
C ILE A 114 19.59 -1.74 -6.13
N THR A 115 20.70 -1.10 -6.48
CA THR A 115 21.81 -0.78 -5.58
C THR A 115 22.29 0.64 -5.85
N ASN A 116 22.37 1.49 -4.81
CA ASN A 116 22.86 2.86 -4.93
C ASN A 116 22.28 3.63 -6.13
N ASN A 117 20.96 3.52 -6.34
CA ASN A 117 20.21 4.10 -7.46
C ASN A 117 20.71 3.64 -8.85
N THR A 118 21.18 2.41 -8.94
CA THR A 118 21.61 1.72 -10.17
C THR A 118 21.04 0.32 -10.15
N ILE A 119 20.74 -0.28 -11.29
CA ILE A 119 20.32 -1.68 -11.38
C ILE A 119 21.56 -2.52 -11.65
N ALA A 120 21.88 -3.46 -10.77
CA ALA A 120 22.89 -4.48 -10.98
C ALA A 120 22.25 -5.74 -11.56
N ILE A 121 22.84 -6.30 -12.60
CA ILE A 121 22.48 -7.59 -13.20
C ILE A 121 23.56 -8.59 -12.81
N VAL A 122 23.18 -9.57 -12.01
CA VAL A 122 24.06 -10.60 -11.47
C VAL A 122 23.70 -11.94 -12.09
N GLN A 123 24.63 -12.60 -12.77
CA GLN A 123 24.50 -14.02 -13.04
C GLN A 123 24.57 -14.74 -11.70
N ALA A 124 23.48 -15.37 -11.29
CA ALA A 124 23.34 -15.89 -9.93
C ALA A 124 23.42 -17.41 -9.88
N TYR A 125 23.03 -18.09 -10.96
CA TYR A 125 23.01 -19.55 -11.00
C TYR A 125 23.77 -20.08 -12.21
N PRO A 126 24.60 -21.15 -12.06
CA PRO A 126 24.94 -21.80 -10.77
C PRO A 126 25.78 -20.90 -9.86
N ALA A 127 25.71 -21.12 -8.52
CA ALA A 127 26.39 -20.26 -7.54
C ALA A 127 27.92 -20.23 -7.70
N THR A 128 28.51 -21.29 -8.27
CA THR A 128 29.97 -21.35 -8.57
C THR A 128 30.42 -20.33 -9.62
N ASP A 129 29.51 -19.89 -10.47
CA ASP A 129 29.80 -19.02 -11.60
C ASP A 129 29.23 -17.60 -11.37
N ALA A 130 28.75 -17.34 -10.14
CA ALA A 130 28.09 -16.10 -9.81
C ALA A 130 29.00 -14.91 -9.97
N THR A 131 28.53 -13.90 -10.73
CA THR A 131 29.31 -12.69 -11.03
C THR A 131 28.39 -11.52 -11.36
N LEU A 132 28.87 -10.30 -11.11
CA LEU A 132 28.23 -9.08 -11.59
C LEU A 132 28.47 -8.94 -13.09
N VAL A 133 27.41 -8.99 -13.89
CA VAL A 133 27.50 -8.98 -15.36
C VAL A 133 27.50 -7.56 -15.91
N SER A 134 26.56 -6.74 -15.45
CA SER A 134 26.44 -5.35 -15.91
C SER A 134 25.70 -4.48 -14.91
N LYS A 135 25.73 -3.17 -15.13
CA LYS A 135 24.95 -2.18 -14.39
C LYS A 135 24.21 -1.25 -15.35
N VAL A 136 22.97 -0.93 -15.00
CA VAL A 136 22.10 -0.01 -15.76
C VAL A 136 21.78 1.19 -14.90
N THR A 137 22.00 2.39 -15.44
CA THR A 137 21.68 3.67 -14.78
C THR A 137 20.65 4.43 -15.61
N VAL A 138 19.65 4.99 -14.96
CA VAL A 138 18.64 5.87 -15.57
C VAL A 138 18.46 7.13 -14.74
N ASN A 139 17.78 8.13 -15.30
CA ASN A 139 17.48 9.36 -14.59
C ASN A 139 16.40 9.14 -13.52
N GLY A 140 16.47 9.91 -12.44
CA GLY A 140 15.50 9.91 -11.35
C GLY A 140 15.86 8.94 -10.22
N THR A 141 15.01 8.88 -9.22
CA THR A 141 15.11 7.94 -8.11
C THR A 141 14.40 6.64 -8.49
N LEU A 142 15.10 5.53 -8.44
CA LEU A 142 14.53 4.23 -8.78
C LEU A 142 13.46 3.82 -7.78
N GLN A 143 12.28 3.48 -8.27
CA GLN A 143 11.15 3.02 -7.48
C GLN A 143 11.02 1.49 -7.47
N GLY A 144 11.47 0.83 -8.52
CA GLY A 144 11.46 -0.61 -8.67
C GLY A 144 11.60 -1.06 -10.11
N ILE A 145 11.55 -2.36 -10.29
CA ILE A 145 11.73 -3.03 -11.58
C ILE A 145 10.70 -4.15 -11.81
N PHE A 146 10.46 -4.47 -13.08
CA PHE A 146 9.84 -5.71 -13.54
C PHE A 146 10.78 -6.41 -14.51
N VAL A 147 10.70 -7.73 -14.54
CA VAL A 147 11.38 -8.57 -15.53
C VAL A 147 10.33 -9.45 -16.22
N VAL A 148 10.26 -9.39 -17.55
CA VAL A 148 9.32 -10.18 -18.33
C VAL A 148 9.99 -10.64 -19.63
N GLY A 149 10.23 -11.94 -19.75
CA GLY A 149 11.03 -12.49 -20.85
C GLY A 149 12.39 -11.79 -20.94
N ASN A 150 12.75 -11.27 -22.11
CA ASN A 150 14.00 -10.56 -22.34
C ASN A 150 13.87 -9.03 -22.12
N LYS A 151 12.93 -8.58 -21.31
CA LYS A 151 12.72 -7.16 -21.02
C LYS A 151 12.88 -6.87 -19.54
N LEU A 152 13.68 -5.83 -19.25
CA LEU A 152 13.79 -5.20 -17.94
C LEU A 152 13.07 -3.86 -18.01
N VAL A 153 12.02 -3.71 -17.23
CA VAL A 153 11.29 -2.46 -17.09
C VAL A 153 11.68 -1.80 -15.78
N ILE A 154 12.20 -0.59 -15.87
CA ILE A 154 12.64 0.20 -14.73
C ILE A 154 11.66 1.35 -14.53
N VAL A 155 11.13 1.50 -13.33
CA VAL A 155 10.31 2.65 -12.95
C VAL A 155 11.14 3.58 -12.08
N SER A 156 11.24 4.83 -12.49
CA SER A 156 11.89 5.87 -11.71
C SER A 156 11.00 7.11 -11.56
N GLU A 157 11.35 7.95 -10.60
CA GLU A 157 10.62 9.16 -10.29
C GLU A 157 11.58 10.34 -10.12
N ILE A 158 11.22 11.48 -10.68
CA ILE A 158 11.78 12.78 -10.32
C ILE A 158 10.72 13.48 -9.48
N PRO A 159 10.91 13.62 -8.15
CA PRO A 159 9.88 14.18 -7.30
C PRO A 159 9.62 15.65 -7.65
N GLY A 160 8.36 16.05 -7.59
CA GLY A 160 7.96 17.44 -7.69
C GLY A 160 8.45 18.24 -6.49
N PHE A 161 8.63 19.54 -6.68
CA PHE A 161 8.93 20.41 -5.55
C PHE A 161 7.63 20.88 -4.90
N PRO A 162 7.44 20.70 -3.57
CA PRO A 162 6.36 21.37 -2.87
C PRO A 162 6.66 22.88 -2.88
N TYR A 163 5.74 23.66 -3.46
CA TYR A 163 5.93 25.11 -3.52
C TYR A 163 5.70 25.76 -2.16
N PRO A 164 6.58 26.65 -1.72
CA PRO A 164 6.22 27.58 -0.68
C PRO A 164 5.21 28.58 -1.24
N TYR A 165 3.96 28.50 -0.80
CA TYR A 165 2.96 29.54 -1.03
C TYR A 165 3.34 30.77 -0.21
N TYR A 166 3.87 31.80 -0.86
CA TYR A 166 3.94 33.13 -0.28
C TYR A 166 2.64 33.87 -0.59
N GLY A 167 1.60 33.59 0.19
CA GLY A 167 0.40 34.43 0.23
C GLY A 167 0.79 35.85 0.65
N GLY A 168 0.26 36.84 -0.02
CA GLY A 168 0.57 38.26 0.22
C GLY A 168 0.49 38.60 1.70
N GLY A 169 1.57 39.14 2.25
CA GLY A 169 1.64 39.72 3.59
C GLY A 169 2.61 39.09 4.59
N ALA A 170 3.25 37.98 4.30
CA ALA A 170 4.29 37.45 5.19
C ALA A 170 5.59 38.25 5.03
N LYS A 171 5.91 39.08 6.01
CA LYS A 171 7.23 39.71 6.14
C LYS A 171 8.27 38.58 6.27
N VAL A 172 9.12 38.43 5.28
CA VAL A 172 10.32 37.59 5.40
C VAL A 172 11.15 38.12 6.56
N PRO A 173 11.61 37.28 7.53
CA PRO A 173 12.54 37.74 8.54
C PRO A 173 13.77 38.30 7.81
N ALA A 174 14.08 39.57 8.02
CA ALA A 174 15.25 40.19 7.47
C ALA A 174 16.50 39.48 8.02
N LEU A 175 17.18 38.73 7.18
CA LEU A 175 18.60 38.43 7.38
C LEU A 175 19.33 39.77 7.31
N GLY A 176 19.70 40.29 8.49
CA GLY A 176 20.30 41.58 8.64
C GLY A 176 21.63 41.69 7.89
N ILE A 177 21.58 42.28 6.72
CA ILE A 177 22.69 43.05 6.13
C ILE A 177 21.99 44.07 5.18
N GLY A 178 22.18 45.37 5.43
CA GLY A 178 21.51 46.48 4.75
C GLY A 178 21.69 46.49 3.25
N ALA A 179 20.65 46.08 2.53
CA ALA A 179 20.47 46.34 1.13
C ALA A 179 19.11 47.03 0.93
N PRO A 180 18.99 48.04 0.00
CA PRO A 180 17.76 48.74 -0.22
C PRO A 180 16.66 47.81 -0.77
N GLN A 181 15.50 47.84 -0.15
CA GLN A 181 14.32 47.08 -0.56
C GLN A 181 13.86 47.52 -1.96
N PRO A 182 13.75 46.60 -2.94
CA PRO A 182 13.05 46.93 -4.19
C PRO A 182 11.55 47.03 -3.91
N SER A 183 10.96 48.17 -4.25
CA SER A 183 9.56 48.52 -4.00
C SER A 183 8.55 47.86 -4.95
N ASN A 184 8.95 46.88 -5.75
CA ASN A 184 8.05 46.09 -6.60
C ASN A 184 8.58 44.66 -6.70
N ILE A 185 8.18 43.82 -5.76
CA ILE A 185 8.31 42.38 -5.96
C ILE A 185 7.19 41.99 -6.93
N ALA A 186 7.51 41.85 -8.21
CA ALA A 186 6.67 41.14 -9.14
C ALA A 186 6.35 39.77 -8.50
N THR A 187 5.08 39.44 -8.46
CA THR A 187 4.62 38.12 -7.99
C THR A 187 5.20 37.12 -8.98
N ILE A 188 6.36 36.57 -8.64
CA ILE A 188 6.95 35.46 -9.41
C ILE A 188 6.06 34.27 -9.08
N TYR A 189 5.14 33.93 -10.00
CA TYR A 189 4.45 32.66 -9.94
C TYR A 189 5.51 31.58 -10.09
N PRO A 190 5.67 30.68 -9.10
CA PRO A 190 6.66 29.62 -9.19
C PRO A 190 6.34 28.72 -10.39
N ILE A 191 7.37 28.26 -11.07
CA ILE A 191 7.25 27.24 -12.11
C ILE A 191 6.63 26.00 -11.45
N GLN A 192 5.45 25.59 -11.90
CA GLN A 192 4.78 24.39 -11.39
C GLN A 192 5.54 23.18 -11.91
N PHE A 193 6.28 22.48 -11.03
CA PHE A 193 6.93 21.22 -11.34
C PHE A 193 6.21 20.11 -10.56
N SER A 194 5.41 19.33 -11.26
CA SER A 194 4.54 18.32 -10.67
C SER A 194 5.22 16.98 -10.38
N GLY A 195 6.53 16.86 -10.58
CA GLY A 195 7.22 15.60 -10.63
C GLY A 195 7.02 14.85 -11.95
N THR A 196 7.81 13.81 -12.15
CA THR A 196 7.71 12.98 -13.36
C THR A 196 7.96 11.52 -12.98
N THR A 197 7.05 10.66 -13.41
CA THR A 197 7.22 9.19 -13.34
C THR A 197 7.71 8.72 -14.71
N SER A 198 8.79 7.96 -14.73
CA SER A 198 9.43 7.47 -15.96
C SER A 198 9.51 5.95 -15.99
N LEU A 199 9.23 5.38 -17.15
CA LEU A 199 9.46 3.97 -17.47
C LEU A 199 10.58 3.88 -18.50
N PHE A 200 11.55 3.01 -18.22
CA PHE A 200 12.62 2.65 -19.16
C PHE A 200 12.52 1.17 -19.43
N VAL A 201 12.46 0.79 -20.71
CA VAL A 201 12.42 -0.61 -21.12
C VAL A 201 13.73 -0.94 -21.81
N PHE A 202 14.46 -1.89 -21.22
CA PHE A 202 15.69 -2.40 -21.77
C PHE A 202 15.48 -3.79 -22.35
N ASP A 203 16.05 -4.04 -23.52
CA ASP A 203 16.28 -5.38 -24.02
C ASP A 203 17.49 -5.97 -23.30
N ILE A 204 17.28 -7.10 -22.62
CA ILE A 204 18.29 -7.82 -21.85
C ILE A 204 18.61 -9.19 -22.45
N SER A 205 18.36 -9.39 -23.75
CA SER A 205 18.77 -10.62 -24.46
C SER A 205 20.26 -10.86 -24.35
N ASP A 206 21.05 -9.79 -24.30
CA ASP A 206 22.42 -9.78 -23.83
C ASP A 206 22.52 -9.08 -22.47
N HIS A 207 22.65 -9.86 -21.40
CA HIS A 207 22.74 -9.34 -20.05
C HIS A 207 24.02 -8.53 -19.78
N ALA A 208 25.07 -8.71 -20.62
CA ALA A 208 26.29 -7.93 -20.53
C ALA A 208 26.16 -6.55 -21.18
N GLY A 209 25.21 -6.40 -22.11
CA GLY A 209 24.98 -5.18 -22.89
C GLY A 209 23.49 -4.80 -22.97
N PRO A 210 22.79 -4.49 -21.87
CA PRO A 210 21.39 -4.07 -21.91
C PRO A 210 21.17 -2.86 -22.82
N VAL A 211 20.18 -2.92 -23.72
CA VAL A 211 19.91 -1.85 -24.69
C VAL A 211 18.59 -1.17 -24.36
N LEU A 212 18.60 0.14 -24.12
CA LEU A 212 17.37 0.92 -23.96
C LEU A 212 16.59 0.95 -25.26
N THR A 213 15.39 0.38 -25.25
CA THR A 213 14.49 0.32 -26.42
C THR A 213 13.39 1.37 -26.35
N THR A 214 12.95 1.73 -25.14
CA THR A 214 11.82 2.62 -24.96
C THR A 214 11.95 3.43 -23.68
N ARG A 215 11.55 4.70 -23.76
CA ARG A 215 11.36 5.58 -22.62
C ARG A 215 9.99 6.23 -22.70
N VAL A 216 9.20 6.08 -21.63
CA VAL A 216 7.91 6.74 -21.46
C VAL A 216 7.94 7.53 -20.16
N GLU A 217 7.52 8.78 -20.23
CA GLU A 217 7.44 9.65 -19.06
C GLU A 217 6.02 10.22 -18.96
N VAL A 218 5.54 10.39 -17.75
CA VAL A 218 4.26 11.02 -17.46
C VAL A 218 4.42 11.98 -16.28
N ASN A 219 3.79 13.14 -16.39
CA ASN A 219 3.76 14.10 -15.30
C ASN A 219 3.02 13.51 -14.08
N GLY A 220 3.57 13.75 -12.91
CA GLY A 220 3.03 13.29 -11.64
C GLY A 220 3.96 12.32 -10.91
N THR A 221 3.65 12.12 -9.63
CA THR A 221 4.34 11.17 -8.76
C THR A 221 3.72 9.78 -8.87
N LEU A 222 4.53 8.75 -8.74
CA LEU A 222 4.09 7.36 -8.82
C LEU A 222 3.16 7.03 -7.64
N ALA A 223 1.92 6.65 -7.95
CA ALA A 223 1.01 6.07 -6.96
C ALA A 223 1.10 4.53 -6.91
N GLY A 224 1.53 3.89 -8.00
CA GLY A 224 1.81 2.47 -8.06
C GLY A 224 1.96 1.95 -9.48
N ALA A 225 2.52 0.75 -9.60
CA ALA A 225 2.65 0.05 -10.89
C ALA A 225 2.41 -1.45 -10.72
N ARG A 226 1.90 -2.09 -11.79
CA ARG A 226 1.64 -3.52 -11.85
C ARG A 226 2.01 -4.06 -13.23
N LEU A 227 2.46 -5.31 -13.27
CA LEU A 227 2.65 -6.06 -14.53
C LEU A 227 1.67 -7.23 -14.57
N ILE A 228 0.89 -7.32 -15.64
CA ILE A 228 -0.07 -8.41 -15.91
C ILE A 228 0.24 -8.98 -17.30
N GLY A 229 0.73 -10.20 -17.35
CA GLY A 229 1.26 -10.77 -18.60
C GLY A 229 2.39 -9.90 -19.15
N ASN A 230 2.20 -9.29 -20.31
CA ASN A 230 3.18 -8.40 -20.95
C ASN A 230 2.85 -6.91 -20.75
N TYR A 231 1.78 -6.58 -20.02
CA TYR A 231 1.30 -5.21 -19.89
C TYR A 231 1.71 -4.61 -18.53
N VAL A 232 2.44 -3.51 -18.57
CA VAL A 232 2.73 -2.70 -17.39
C VAL A 232 1.69 -1.60 -17.29
N TYR A 233 1.05 -1.51 -16.12
CA TYR A 233 0.14 -0.43 -15.78
C TYR A 233 0.79 0.45 -14.72
N VAL A 234 0.84 1.75 -14.98
CA VAL A 234 1.37 2.75 -14.05
C VAL A 234 0.28 3.74 -13.71
N VAL A 235 0.14 4.03 -12.43
CA VAL A 235 -0.74 5.09 -11.94
C VAL A 235 0.13 6.22 -11.40
N ALA A 236 -0.01 7.41 -11.98
CA ALA A 236 0.69 8.61 -11.56
C ALA A 236 -0.32 9.70 -11.18
N THR A 237 0.00 10.49 -10.16
CA THR A 237 -0.85 11.57 -9.65
C THR A 237 -0.16 12.91 -9.75
N GLN A 238 -0.83 13.88 -10.37
CA GLN A 238 -0.37 15.26 -10.51
C GLN A 238 -1.33 16.19 -9.78
N PRO A 239 -0.93 16.88 -8.71
CA PRO A 239 -1.79 17.83 -8.01
C PRO A 239 -2.24 18.97 -8.92
N VAL A 240 -3.49 19.41 -8.74
CA VAL A 240 -4.05 20.57 -9.43
C VAL A 240 -4.08 21.75 -8.46
N PHE A 241 -3.47 22.85 -8.89
CA PHE A 241 -3.43 24.09 -8.11
C PHE A 241 -4.50 25.06 -8.59
N CYS A 242 -5.16 25.68 -7.64
CA CYS A 242 -6.28 26.61 -7.90
C CYS A 242 -5.87 28.00 -8.39
N TYR A 243 -4.59 28.27 -8.39
CA TYR A 243 -4.06 29.57 -8.79
C TYR A 243 -3.21 29.43 -10.04
N GLY A 244 -3.46 30.29 -11.01
CA GLY A 244 -2.74 30.31 -12.27
C GLY A 244 -3.33 29.40 -13.33
N GLU A 245 -2.51 29.04 -14.31
CA GLU A 245 -2.88 28.11 -15.38
C GLU A 245 -2.90 26.65 -14.85
N ILE A 246 -3.97 25.91 -15.15
CA ILE A 246 -4.04 24.49 -14.85
C ILE A 246 -3.22 23.73 -15.89
N LEU A 247 -2.07 23.19 -15.47
CA LEU A 247 -1.20 22.40 -16.35
C LEU A 247 -1.78 20.99 -16.55
N LEU A 248 -2.20 20.71 -17.77
CA LEU A 248 -2.67 19.38 -18.14
C LEU A 248 -1.51 18.38 -18.16
N PRO A 249 -1.77 17.10 -17.80
CA PRO A 249 -0.75 16.07 -17.87
C PRO A 249 -0.14 15.94 -19.27
N GLU A 250 1.15 15.72 -19.31
CA GLU A 250 1.94 15.50 -20.51
C GLU A 250 2.60 14.14 -20.45
N GLN A 251 2.69 13.49 -21.60
CA GLN A 251 3.44 12.26 -21.79
C GLN A 251 4.60 12.55 -22.74
N ILE A 252 5.77 11.96 -22.45
CA ILE A 252 6.93 12.04 -23.33
C ILE A 252 7.28 10.61 -23.73
N ILE A 253 7.20 10.30 -25.02
CA ILE A 253 7.48 8.97 -25.56
C ILE A 253 8.70 9.10 -26.47
N ASN A 254 9.81 8.46 -26.09
CA ASN A 254 11.08 8.54 -26.80
C ASN A 254 11.52 9.98 -27.12
N GLY A 255 11.27 10.91 -26.18
CA GLY A 255 11.63 12.33 -26.31
C GLY A 255 10.60 13.19 -27.04
N GLN A 256 9.49 12.63 -27.52
CA GLN A 256 8.40 13.38 -28.13
C GLN A 256 7.28 13.62 -27.12
N ALA A 257 6.98 14.89 -26.85
CA ALA A 257 5.95 15.31 -25.91
C ALA A 257 4.56 15.23 -26.54
N VAL A 258 3.61 14.63 -25.82
CA VAL A 258 2.18 14.56 -26.13
C VAL A 258 1.40 15.14 -24.96
N LYS A 259 0.94 16.37 -25.11
CA LYS A 259 0.14 17.06 -24.09
C LYS A 259 -1.33 16.61 -24.17
N ALA A 260 -1.92 16.30 -23.01
CA ALA A 260 -3.34 15.97 -22.96
C ALA A 260 -4.22 17.16 -23.41
N MET A 261 -5.34 16.85 -24.05
CA MET A 261 -6.40 17.82 -24.32
C MET A 261 -7.47 17.73 -23.23
N PRO A 262 -8.17 18.82 -22.91
CA PRO A 262 -9.23 18.81 -21.90
C PRO A 262 -10.27 17.71 -22.11
N VAL A 263 -10.66 17.46 -23.36
CA VAL A 263 -11.61 16.40 -23.75
C VAL A 263 -11.12 14.98 -23.50
N GLN A 264 -9.86 14.81 -23.11
CA GLN A 264 -9.27 13.53 -22.70
C GLN A 264 -9.21 13.36 -21.20
N VAL A 265 -9.63 14.38 -20.44
CA VAL A 265 -9.68 14.37 -18.98
C VAL A 265 -11.12 14.11 -18.54
N TYR A 266 -11.31 13.08 -17.74
CA TYR A 266 -12.60 12.68 -17.22
C TYR A 266 -12.76 13.12 -15.77
N HIS A 267 -13.96 13.56 -15.39
CA HIS A 267 -14.30 13.95 -14.02
C HIS A 267 -15.68 13.43 -13.62
N SER A 268 -15.93 13.32 -12.34
CA SER A 268 -17.26 13.08 -11.78
C SER A 268 -17.84 14.38 -11.22
N ASP A 269 -19.10 14.36 -10.81
CA ASP A 269 -19.78 15.44 -10.09
C ASP A 269 -19.45 15.48 -8.59
N ILE A 270 -18.51 14.64 -8.12
CA ILE A 270 -18.04 14.66 -6.74
C ILE A 270 -17.15 15.87 -6.52
N ILE A 271 -17.62 16.76 -5.66
CA ILE A 271 -16.84 17.94 -5.24
C ILE A 271 -15.83 17.51 -4.18
N ASP A 272 -14.54 17.78 -4.39
CA ASP A 272 -13.47 17.52 -3.47
C ASP A 272 -12.76 18.81 -3.02
N GLN A 273 -12.04 18.72 -1.91
CA GLN A 273 -11.26 19.83 -1.34
C GLN A 273 -9.86 19.96 -1.96
N GLY A 274 -9.46 19.02 -2.82
CA GLY A 274 -8.20 19.05 -3.54
C GLY A 274 -8.21 18.06 -4.70
N TYR A 275 -8.10 18.58 -5.91
CA TYR A 275 -8.07 17.76 -7.12
C TYR A 275 -6.66 17.36 -7.51
N SER A 276 -6.55 16.19 -8.10
CA SER A 276 -5.34 15.70 -8.77
C SER A 276 -5.72 15.07 -10.11
N PHE A 277 -4.89 15.26 -11.11
CA PHE A 277 -4.95 14.41 -12.29
C PHE A 277 -4.36 13.05 -11.94
N THR A 278 -5.17 12.01 -12.01
CA THR A 278 -4.71 10.62 -11.89
C THR A 278 -4.63 10.03 -13.29
N THR A 279 -3.42 9.77 -13.74
CA THR A 279 -3.16 9.16 -15.05
C THR A 279 -2.91 7.66 -14.88
N ILE A 280 -3.69 6.83 -15.56
CA ILE A 280 -3.43 5.40 -15.72
C ILE A 280 -2.80 5.20 -17.10
N LEU A 281 -1.57 4.76 -17.11
CA LEU A 281 -0.79 4.45 -18.31
C LEU A 281 -0.71 2.94 -18.48
N GLY A 282 -1.13 2.41 -19.62
CA GLY A 282 -0.95 1.01 -20.04
C GLY A 282 0.12 0.91 -21.12
N PHE A 283 1.03 -0.03 -20.99
CA PHE A 283 2.19 -0.19 -21.87
C PHE A 283 2.43 -1.66 -22.19
N ASP A 284 2.56 -2.02 -23.47
CA ASP A 284 2.95 -3.37 -23.91
C ASP A 284 4.48 -3.47 -24.01
N THR A 285 5.07 -4.33 -23.21
CA THR A 285 6.53 -4.52 -23.14
C THR A 285 7.10 -5.24 -24.36
N THR A 286 6.26 -5.90 -25.16
CA THR A 286 6.69 -6.67 -26.34
C THR A 286 6.87 -5.80 -27.59
N GLU A 287 6.24 -4.62 -27.60
CA GLU A 287 6.33 -3.71 -28.75
C GLU A 287 7.67 -2.96 -28.78
N ASN A 288 8.32 -2.95 -29.94
CA ASN A 288 9.57 -2.19 -30.13
C ASN A 288 9.33 -0.69 -30.38
N ASN A 289 8.12 -0.29 -30.70
CA ASN A 289 7.70 1.12 -30.84
C ASN A 289 6.32 1.31 -30.20
N PRO A 290 6.27 1.34 -28.88
CA PRO A 290 5.03 1.27 -28.15
C PRO A 290 4.19 2.53 -28.34
N HIS A 291 2.90 2.32 -28.40
CA HIS A 291 1.87 3.33 -28.34
C HIS A 291 1.14 3.17 -26.99
N PRO A 292 1.67 3.74 -25.89
CA PRO A 292 1.05 3.57 -24.59
C PRO A 292 -0.37 4.13 -24.61
N ALA A 293 -1.30 3.39 -24.01
CA ALA A 293 -2.64 3.90 -23.73
C ALA A 293 -2.61 4.72 -22.43
N ALA A 294 -3.29 5.85 -22.43
CA ALA A 294 -3.46 6.62 -21.19
C ALA A 294 -4.91 7.06 -21.00
N LYS A 295 -5.35 7.02 -19.76
CA LYS A 295 -6.59 7.62 -19.30
C LYS A 295 -6.32 8.56 -18.13
N ILE A 296 -6.91 9.74 -18.17
CA ILE A 296 -6.68 10.80 -17.20
C ILE A 296 -8.00 11.11 -16.50
N TYR A 297 -7.99 11.04 -15.19
CA TYR A 297 -9.13 11.32 -14.34
C TYR A 297 -8.80 12.50 -13.42
N LEU A 298 -9.67 13.50 -13.39
CA LEU A 298 -9.61 14.58 -12.40
C LEU A 298 -10.46 14.14 -11.21
N ILE A 299 -9.78 13.66 -10.17
CA ILE A 299 -10.38 13.15 -8.93
C ILE A 299 -9.60 13.70 -7.75
N GLY A 300 -10.02 13.44 -6.52
CA GLY A 300 -9.21 13.75 -5.35
C GLY A 300 -7.94 12.91 -5.28
N THR A 301 -7.13 13.16 -4.27
CA THR A 301 -5.85 12.47 -4.11
C THR A 301 -6.06 10.97 -3.90
N THR A 302 -5.54 10.17 -4.83
CA THR A 302 -5.53 8.71 -4.71
C THR A 302 -4.61 8.28 -3.58
N SER A 303 -5.11 7.48 -2.62
CA SER A 303 -4.35 7.03 -1.45
C SER A 303 -3.87 5.59 -1.57
N THR A 304 -4.74 4.68 -2.00
CA THR A 304 -4.45 3.25 -2.10
C THR A 304 -4.92 2.72 -3.45
N ILE A 305 -4.14 1.82 -4.01
CA ILE A 305 -4.44 1.16 -5.28
C ILE A 305 -4.52 -0.34 -5.02
N TYR A 306 -5.60 -0.95 -5.49
CA TYR A 306 -5.72 -2.41 -5.59
C TYR A 306 -5.90 -2.77 -7.05
N VAL A 307 -5.23 -3.83 -7.50
CA VAL A 307 -5.31 -4.30 -8.90
C VAL A 307 -5.60 -5.79 -8.91
N SER A 308 -6.68 -6.15 -9.58
CA SER A 308 -7.00 -7.53 -9.96
C SER A 308 -6.49 -7.82 -11.38
N LEU A 309 -6.77 -9.01 -11.90
CA LEU A 309 -6.39 -9.36 -13.28
C LEU A 309 -7.09 -8.49 -14.34
N HIS A 310 -8.23 -7.89 -14.01
CA HIS A 310 -9.08 -7.19 -14.97
C HIS A 310 -9.50 -5.77 -14.54
N ASP A 311 -9.22 -5.37 -13.31
CA ASP A 311 -9.66 -4.10 -12.78
C ASP A 311 -8.58 -3.42 -11.92
N VAL A 312 -8.51 -2.10 -12.03
CA VAL A 312 -7.79 -1.20 -11.13
C VAL A 312 -8.82 -0.50 -10.25
N TYR A 313 -8.63 -0.59 -8.95
CA TYR A 313 -9.42 0.14 -7.97
C TYR A 313 -8.56 1.23 -7.35
N LEU A 314 -9.02 2.47 -7.49
CA LEU A 314 -8.39 3.65 -6.89
C LEU A 314 -9.23 4.08 -5.70
N THR A 315 -8.62 4.31 -4.56
CA THR A 315 -9.30 4.83 -3.39
C THR A 315 -8.91 6.28 -3.12
N GLN A 316 -9.91 7.07 -2.75
CA GLN A 316 -9.78 8.49 -2.43
C GLN A 316 -10.42 8.73 -1.06
N PRO A 317 -9.66 9.05 0.00
CA PRO A 317 -10.23 9.42 1.28
C PRO A 317 -10.83 10.81 1.22
N VAL A 318 -12.04 10.95 1.71
CA VAL A 318 -12.73 12.25 1.85
C VAL A 318 -12.93 12.54 3.32
N TRP A 319 -12.33 13.64 3.76
CA TRP A 319 -12.39 14.15 5.13
C TRP A 319 -13.39 15.30 5.20
N SER A 320 -14.68 15.00 5.20
CA SER A 320 -15.75 15.98 5.39
C SER A 320 -16.36 15.82 6.79
N GLN A 321 -17.65 16.10 6.94
CA GLN A 321 -18.37 15.87 8.20
C GLN A 321 -18.43 14.38 8.60
N SER A 322 -18.28 13.47 7.63
CA SER A 322 -18.10 12.03 7.84
C SER A 322 -16.90 11.54 7.02
N GLN A 323 -16.06 10.73 7.62
CA GLN A 323 -14.95 10.10 6.92
C GLN A 323 -15.47 9.03 5.95
N GLN A 324 -15.11 9.14 4.68
CA GLN A 324 -15.50 8.19 3.64
C GLN A 324 -14.31 7.88 2.73
N THR A 325 -14.34 6.73 2.12
CA THR A 325 -13.46 6.35 1.02
C THR A 325 -14.30 6.25 -0.26
N ILE A 326 -14.02 7.10 -1.23
CA ILE A 326 -14.51 6.95 -2.60
C ILE A 326 -13.66 5.88 -3.27
N VAL A 327 -14.30 5.00 -4.02
CA VAL A 327 -13.67 3.93 -4.78
C VAL A 327 -14.03 4.10 -6.25
N HIS A 328 -13.02 4.15 -7.11
CA HIS A 328 -13.20 4.16 -8.57
C HIS A 328 -12.76 2.81 -9.13
N ARG A 329 -13.59 2.19 -9.97
CA ARG A 329 -13.29 0.96 -10.68
C ARG A 329 -13.02 1.25 -12.14
N ILE A 330 -11.85 0.84 -12.62
CA ILE A 330 -11.39 1.00 -13.98
C ILE A 330 -11.01 -0.39 -14.51
N SER A 331 -11.68 -0.85 -15.57
CA SER A 331 -11.31 -2.13 -16.19
C SER A 331 -10.08 -1.97 -17.07
N ILE A 332 -9.25 -3.01 -17.06
CA ILE A 332 -8.04 -3.13 -17.85
C ILE A 332 -8.07 -4.47 -18.63
N ASP A 333 -7.75 -4.38 -19.93
CA ASP A 333 -7.59 -5.55 -20.81
C ASP A 333 -6.58 -5.16 -21.92
N GLY A 334 -5.34 -5.60 -21.76
CA GLY A 334 -4.24 -5.11 -22.59
C GLY A 334 -4.13 -3.59 -22.52
N LEU A 335 -4.19 -2.91 -23.66
CA LEU A 335 -4.16 -1.43 -23.72
C LEU A 335 -5.55 -0.78 -23.55
N ALA A 336 -6.62 -1.57 -23.42
CA ALA A 336 -7.94 -1.03 -23.17
C ALA A 336 -8.11 -0.68 -21.69
N ILE A 337 -8.25 0.61 -21.38
CA ILE A 337 -8.44 1.15 -20.04
C ILE A 337 -9.77 1.88 -20.02
N ASN A 338 -10.76 1.39 -19.27
CA ASN A 338 -12.11 1.92 -19.30
C ASN A 338 -12.67 2.09 -17.89
N TYR A 339 -13.17 3.30 -17.61
CA TYR A 339 -13.92 3.57 -16.39
C TYR A 339 -15.20 2.71 -16.34
N GLN A 340 -15.49 2.18 -15.15
CA GLN A 340 -16.64 1.32 -14.93
C GLN A 340 -17.63 1.89 -13.92
N ALA A 341 -17.15 2.29 -12.74
CA ALA A 341 -18.02 2.73 -11.66
C ALA A 341 -17.28 3.57 -10.61
N THR A 342 -18.05 4.36 -9.88
CA THR A 342 -17.64 4.99 -8.62
C THR A 342 -18.63 4.62 -7.52
N GLY A 343 -18.11 4.27 -6.36
CA GLY A 343 -18.87 4.00 -5.14
C GLY A 343 -18.21 4.65 -3.93
N ALA A 344 -18.86 4.57 -2.77
CA ALA A 344 -18.33 5.10 -1.53
C ALA A 344 -18.62 4.15 -0.36
N VAL A 345 -17.68 4.07 0.57
CA VAL A 345 -17.85 3.36 1.84
C VAL A 345 -17.41 4.24 3.00
N PRO A 346 -18.06 4.13 4.18
CA PRO A 346 -17.60 4.82 5.39
C PRO A 346 -16.22 4.37 5.84
N GLY A 347 -15.42 5.30 6.38
CA GLY A 347 -14.09 5.04 6.93
C GLY A 347 -12.97 5.15 5.89
N HIS A 348 -11.76 4.82 6.31
CA HIS A 348 -10.56 4.80 5.47
C HIS A 348 -9.98 3.39 5.34
N VAL A 349 -9.32 3.14 4.23
CA VAL A 349 -8.62 1.90 3.91
C VAL A 349 -7.21 1.97 4.46
N LEU A 350 -6.76 0.92 5.16
CA LEU A 350 -5.40 0.87 5.70
C LEU A 350 -4.36 0.77 4.57
N ASN A 351 -4.53 -0.19 3.69
CA ASN A 351 -3.64 -0.48 2.56
C ASN A 351 -4.37 -1.38 1.55
N GLN A 352 -3.67 -1.79 0.51
CA GLN A 352 -4.24 -2.63 -0.56
C GLN A 352 -4.80 -3.97 -0.06
N PHE A 353 -4.29 -4.58 1.03
CA PHE A 353 -4.83 -5.83 1.60
C PHE A 353 -6.19 -5.69 2.22
N SER A 354 -6.57 -4.47 2.55
CA SER A 354 -7.92 -4.17 2.99
C SER A 354 -8.93 -4.23 1.84
N MET A 355 -8.47 -4.56 0.63
CA MET A 355 -9.31 -4.72 -0.57
C MET A 355 -9.02 -6.04 -1.27
N ASP A 356 -10.06 -6.60 -1.90
CA ASP A 356 -9.98 -7.82 -2.68
C ASP A 356 -11.17 -7.93 -3.63
N GLU A 357 -10.93 -8.45 -4.83
CA GLU A 357 -11.99 -8.79 -5.78
C GLU A 357 -12.21 -10.30 -5.81
N TYR A 358 -13.42 -10.74 -5.53
CA TYR A 358 -13.78 -12.15 -5.54
C TYR A 358 -15.17 -12.38 -6.11
N ASN A 359 -15.28 -13.25 -7.11
CA ASN A 359 -16.54 -13.57 -7.78
C ASN A 359 -17.29 -12.35 -8.32
N GLY A 360 -16.56 -11.30 -8.73
CA GLY A 360 -17.12 -10.07 -9.28
C GLY A 360 -17.67 -9.10 -8.24
N TYR A 361 -17.32 -9.28 -6.98
CA TYR A 361 -17.58 -8.34 -5.88
C TYR A 361 -16.25 -7.76 -5.39
N LEU A 362 -16.22 -6.45 -5.15
CA LEU A 362 -15.15 -5.83 -4.38
C LEU A 362 -15.48 -5.97 -2.88
N ARG A 363 -14.54 -6.51 -2.12
CA ARG A 363 -14.60 -6.62 -0.67
C ARG A 363 -13.61 -5.62 -0.08
N ILE A 364 -14.06 -4.82 0.87
CA ILE A 364 -13.26 -3.72 1.42
C ILE A 364 -13.44 -3.63 2.93
N ALA A 365 -12.32 -3.56 3.66
CA ALA A 365 -12.27 -3.34 5.09
C ALA A 365 -11.80 -1.93 5.39
N THR A 366 -12.51 -1.22 6.28
CA THR A 366 -12.22 0.16 6.62
C THR A 366 -12.21 0.38 8.14
N THR A 367 -11.44 1.37 8.57
CA THR A 367 -11.56 1.94 9.92
C THR A 367 -12.33 3.25 9.82
N ASN A 368 -13.44 3.36 10.52
CA ASN A 368 -14.16 4.62 10.67
C ASN A 368 -13.62 5.33 11.92
N CYS A 369 -13.20 6.58 11.77
CA CYS A 369 -12.71 7.40 12.88
C CYS A 369 -13.44 8.74 12.84
N CYS A 370 -13.92 9.17 14.01
CA CYS A 370 -14.15 10.58 14.32
C CYS A 370 -15.10 11.35 13.39
N SER A 371 -16.36 11.47 13.75
CA SER A 371 -17.15 12.59 13.26
C SER A 371 -16.55 13.88 13.84
N GLN A 372 -16.09 14.79 13.00
CA GLN A 372 -15.74 16.14 13.46
C GLN A 372 -17.02 16.82 13.93
N SER A 373 -17.22 16.89 15.25
CA SER A 373 -18.11 17.90 15.81
C SER A 373 -17.53 19.26 15.43
N GLY A 374 -18.33 20.09 14.76
CA GLY A 374 -17.91 21.32 14.05
C GLY A 374 -17.31 22.46 14.88
N ASP A 375 -16.36 22.13 15.75
CA ASP A 375 -15.57 23.10 16.49
C ASP A 375 -14.15 23.13 15.91
N PRO A 376 -13.71 24.26 15.30
CA PRO A 376 -12.41 24.37 14.65
C PRO A 376 -11.24 24.54 15.62
N THR A 377 -11.41 24.21 16.91
CA THR A 377 -10.29 24.30 17.85
C THR A 377 -9.29 23.16 17.63
N PRO A 378 -7.98 23.46 17.43
CA PRO A 378 -6.94 22.48 17.10
C PRO A 378 -6.65 21.44 18.19
N LEU A 379 -7.41 21.44 19.28
CA LEU A 379 -7.21 20.62 20.48
C LEU A 379 -8.39 19.71 20.82
N ALA A 380 -9.41 19.58 19.95
CA ALA A 380 -10.44 18.59 20.16
C ALA A 380 -9.87 17.19 19.84
N TYR A 381 -9.16 16.63 20.82
CA TYR A 381 -8.77 15.23 20.88
C TYR A 381 -10.06 14.41 20.85
N THR A 382 -10.42 13.90 19.69
CA THR A 382 -11.58 12.99 19.57
C THR A 382 -11.27 11.75 20.41
N PRO A 383 -12.17 11.36 21.31
CA PRO A 383 -11.92 10.20 22.15
C PRO A 383 -11.67 8.97 21.28
N VAL A 384 -10.60 8.25 21.54
CA VAL A 384 -10.20 6.98 20.88
C VAL A 384 -11.35 5.94 20.90
N ASN A 385 -12.39 6.15 21.66
CA ASN A 385 -13.55 5.27 21.83
C ASN A 385 -14.59 5.32 20.68
N GLN A 386 -14.33 6.07 19.61
CA GLN A 386 -15.26 6.17 18.45
C GLN A 386 -14.71 5.55 17.16
N GLN A 387 -13.58 4.86 17.23
CA GLN A 387 -13.08 4.09 16.08
C GLN A 387 -13.91 2.81 15.93
N GLU A 388 -14.19 2.44 14.70
CA GLU A 388 -14.92 1.21 14.36
C GLU A 388 -14.30 0.57 13.13
N THR A 389 -14.18 -0.73 13.15
CA THR A 389 -13.75 -1.53 12.01
C THR A 389 -15.00 -2.04 11.26
N ASN A 390 -14.99 -1.91 9.95
CA ASN A 390 -16.13 -2.27 9.09
C ASN A 390 -15.65 -3.08 7.89
N VAL A 391 -16.56 -3.92 7.36
CA VAL A 391 -16.37 -4.67 6.11
C VAL A 391 -17.56 -4.43 5.21
N TYR A 392 -17.28 -4.06 3.95
CA TYR A 392 -18.29 -3.85 2.93
C TYR A 392 -18.05 -4.80 1.76
N VAL A 393 -19.14 -5.23 1.13
CA VAL A 393 -19.13 -5.99 -0.12
C VAL A 393 -19.89 -5.18 -1.15
N LEU A 394 -19.23 -4.82 -2.25
CA LEU A 394 -19.79 -4.01 -3.32
C LEU A 394 -19.92 -4.83 -4.60
N ASP A 395 -20.99 -4.60 -5.35
CA ASP A 395 -21.19 -5.20 -6.67
C ASP A 395 -20.29 -4.57 -7.75
N LYS A 396 -20.41 -5.03 -8.99
CA LYS A 396 -19.63 -4.51 -10.13
C LYS A 396 -19.86 -3.03 -10.42
N SER A 397 -20.98 -2.47 -9.98
CA SER A 397 -21.31 -1.05 -10.08
C SER A 397 -20.90 -0.27 -8.83
N LEU A 398 -20.20 -0.93 -7.91
CA LEU A 398 -19.75 -0.41 -6.62
C LEU A 398 -20.90 0.03 -5.68
N HIS A 399 -22.10 -0.56 -5.87
CA HIS A 399 -23.16 -0.44 -4.88
C HIS A 399 -22.93 -1.44 -3.74
N THR A 400 -23.16 -0.99 -2.51
CA THR A 400 -23.05 -1.86 -1.34
C THR A 400 -24.11 -2.97 -1.38
N THR A 401 -23.69 -4.21 -1.55
CA THR A 401 -24.51 -5.41 -1.52
C THR A 401 -24.70 -5.92 -0.10
N GLY A 402 -23.63 -5.88 0.70
CA GLY A 402 -23.64 -6.28 2.10
C GLY A 402 -22.63 -5.52 2.93
N LYS A 403 -22.85 -5.51 4.24
CA LYS A 403 -21.98 -4.82 5.19
C LYS A 403 -21.96 -5.47 6.56
N LEU A 404 -20.86 -5.32 7.25
CA LEU A 404 -20.65 -5.69 8.65
C LEU A 404 -19.96 -4.51 9.31
N GLU A 405 -20.68 -3.81 10.18
CA GLU A 405 -20.22 -2.56 10.80
C GLU A 405 -20.08 -2.70 12.32
N GLY A 406 -19.28 -1.83 12.94
CA GLY A 406 -19.12 -1.74 14.38
C GLY A 406 -18.29 -2.88 15.00
N LEU A 407 -17.37 -3.47 14.25
CA LEU A 407 -16.42 -4.44 14.82
C LEU A 407 -15.43 -3.72 15.73
N SER A 408 -15.14 -4.33 16.89
CA SER A 408 -14.14 -3.84 17.86
C SER A 408 -14.20 -2.33 18.10
N PRO A 409 -15.25 -1.81 18.77
CA PRO A 409 -15.37 -0.38 19.07
C PRO A 409 -14.14 0.16 19.83
N GLY A 410 -13.53 1.21 19.32
CA GLY A 410 -12.32 1.84 19.84
C GLY A 410 -11.02 1.25 19.32
N GLU A 411 -11.08 0.36 18.30
CA GLU A 411 -9.92 -0.26 17.68
C GLU A 411 -9.87 0.06 16.18
N GLN A 412 -8.66 0.11 15.62
CA GLN A 412 -8.41 0.26 14.19
C GLN A 412 -7.84 -1.02 13.59
N ILE A 413 -7.96 -1.18 12.29
CA ILE A 413 -7.36 -2.28 11.54
C ILE A 413 -5.84 -2.09 11.51
N TYR A 414 -5.09 -3.12 11.88
CA TYR A 414 -3.63 -3.21 11.74
C TYR A 414 -3.23 -4.11 10.58
N SER A 415 -3.97 -5.18 10.35
CA SER A 415 -3.82 -5.95 9.12
C SER A 415 -5.16 -6.55 8.68
N ALA A 416 -5.28 -6.75 7.38
CA ALA A 416 -6.40 -7.40 6.74
C ALA A 416 -5.88 -8.43 5.73
N ARG A 417 -6.61 -9.52 5.55
CA ARG A 417 -6.36 -10.51 4.51
C ARG A 417 -7.65 -11.15 4.05
N PHE A 418 -7.92 -11.05 2.77
CA PHE A 418 -9.02 -11.77 2.13
C PHE A 418 -8.48 -13.04 1.48
N THR A 419 -9.18 -14.17 1.64
CA THR A 419 -8.82 -15.44 1.04
C THR A 419 -10.07 -16.28 0.80
N GLY A 420 -10.36 -16.61 -0.46
CA GLY A 420 -11.56 -17.36 -0.83
C GLY A 420 -12.84 -16.67 -0.33
N ASP A 421 -13.67 -17.38 0.39
CA ASP A 421 -14.94 -16.89 0.94
C ASP A 421 -14.80 -16.25 2.35
N LYS A 422 -13.60 -15.86 2.76
CA LYS A 422 -13.31 -15.32 4.10
C LYS A 422 -12.45 -14.06 4.05
N ALA A 423 -12.52 -13.29 5.13
CA ALA A 423 -11.53 -12.27 5.47
C ALA A 423 -11.02 -12.50 6.89
N TYR A 424 -9.78 -12.13 7.10
CA TYR A 424 -9.09 -12.13 8.37
C TYR A 424 -8.68 -10.70 8.69
N LEU A 425 -9.12 -10.20 9.85
CA LEU A 425 -8.85 -8.83 10.29
C LEU A 425 -8.16 -8.88 11.64
N VAL A 426 -7.04 -8.19 11.77
CA VAL A 426 -6.40 -7.92 13.05
C VAL A 426 -6.72 -6.47 13.41
N THR A 427 -7.36 -6.27 14.55
CA THR A 427 -7.58 -4.94 15.14
C THR A 427 -6.74 -4.82 16.40
N PHE A 428 -6.43 -3.63 16.84
CA PHE A 428 -5.59 -3.43 18.00
C PHE A 428 -5.92 -2.18 18.82
N LYS A 429 -5.97 -2.38 20.13
CA LYS A 429 -5.90 -1.33 21.14
C LYS A 429 -5.00 -1.77 22.31
N ARG A 430 -5.16 -3.00 22.80
CA ARG A 430 -4.40 -3.62 23.89
C ARG A 430 -4.15 -5.11 23.67
N THR A 431 -5.13 -5.83 23.20
CA THR A 431 -5.05 -7.24 22.80
C THR A 431 -5.53 -7.33 21.37
N ASP A 432 -4.90 -8.16 20.55
CA ASP A 432 -5.26 -8.32 19.15
C ASP A 432 -6.34 -9.37 18.99
N PRO A 433 -7.58 -9.01 18.74
CA PRO A 433 -8.48 -9.98 18.16
C PRO A 433 -8.16 -10.19 16.68
N LEU A 434 -7.86 -11.43 16.33
CA LEU A 434 -7.94 -11.91 14.95
C LEU A 434 -9.39 -12.31 14.69
N PHE A 435 -10.11 -11.55 13.88
CA PHE A 435 -11.45 -11.89 13.43
C PHE A 435 -11.41 -12.76 12.19
N VAL A 436 -12.29 -13.77 12.14
CA VAL A 436 -12.60 -14.54 10.94
C VAL A 436 -13.97 -14.12 10.45
N ILE A 437 -14.04 -13.48 9.29
CA ILE A 437 -15.23 -12.96 8.67
C ILE A 437 -15.67 -13.89 7.53
N GLY A 438 -16.90 -14.36 7.55
CA GLY A 438 -17.51 -15.12 6.46
C GLY A 438 -18.10 -14.20 5.41
N LEU A 439 -17.72 -14.42 4.16
CA LEU A 439 -18.12 -13.62 2.99
C LEU A 439 -18.74 -14.49 1.89
N ARG A 440 -19.14 -15.73 2.21
CA ARG A 440 -19.78 -16.66 1.26
C ARG A 440 -21.07 -16.08 0.67
N ASP A 441 -21.87 -15.43 1.53
CA ASP A 441 -23.05 -14.66 1.11
C ASP A 441 -22.63 -13.18 1.03
N PRO A 442 -22.46 -12.62 -0.19
CA PRO A 442 -22.05 -11.24 -0.35
C PRO A 442 -23.03 -10.22 0.26
N ALA A 443 -24.30 -10.58 0.41
CA ALA A 443 -25.31 -9.71 1.02
C ALA A 443 -25.27 -9.74 2.56
N LYS A 444 -24.59 -10.73 3.16
CA LYS A 444 -24.62 -10.93 4.61
C LYS A 444 -23.24 -11.31 5.17
N PRO A 445 -22.26 -10.40 5.16
CA PRO A 445 -21.00 -10.61 5.87
C PRO A 445 -21.24 -10.87 7.36
N THR A 446 -20.56 -11.85 7.95
CA THR A 446 -20.77 -12.23 9.36
C THR A 446 -19.46 -12.59 10.04
N VAL A 447 -19.34 -12.27 11.33
CA VAL A 447 -18.23 -12.81 12.15
C VAL A 447 -18.45 -14.30 12.36
N LEU A 448 -17.52 -15.11 11.92
CA LEU A 448 -17.53 -16.57 12.16
C LEU A 448 -16.88 -16.90 13.49
N GLY A 449 -15.78 -16.27 13.83
CA GLY A 449 -15.04 -16.47 15.07
C GLY A 449 -14.03 -15.38 15.33
N GLN A 450 -13.43 -15.45 16.52
CA GLN A 450 -12.44 -14.50 17.01
C GLN A 450 -11.43 -15.21 17.87
N LEU A 451 -10.16 -14.81 17.79
CA LEU A 451 -9.06 -15.26 18.62
C LEU A 451 -8.34 -14.06 19.21
N ASN A 452 -8.25 -13.96 20.53
CA ASN A 452 -7.45 -12.95 21.20
C ASN A 452 -6.00 -13.43 21.31
N VAL A 453 -5.08 -12.63 20.78
CA VAL A 453 -3.64 -12.92 20.76
C VAL A 453 -2.88 -11.80 21.49
N THR A 454 -1.73 -12.10 22.09
CA THR A 454 -0.88 -11.08 22.70
C THR A 454 0.08 -10.49 21.66
N GLY A 455 0.17 -9.17 21.58
CA GLY A 455 0.94 -8.43 20.57
C GLY A 455 0.17 -8.20 19.28
N VAL A 456 0.78 -7.71 18.23
CA VAL A 456 0.13 -7.35 16.96
C VAL A 456 0.67 -8.17 15.79
N SER A 457 -0.19 -8.52 14.84
CA SER A 457 0.22 -9.00 13.52
C SER A 457 -0.02 -7.87 12.52
N ASP A 458 1.07 -7.22 12.09
CA ASP A 458 1.05 -6.13 11.11
C ASP A 458 0.84 -6.67 9.69
N TYR A 459 1.21 -7.93 9.46
CA TYR A 459 1.07 -8.61 8.19
C TYR A 459 0.55 -10.04 8.37
N LEU A 460 -0.38 -10.46 7.48
CA LEU A 460 -0.94 -11.80 7.43
C LEU A 460 -0.60 -12.47 6.09
N GLN A 461 0.24 -13.50 6.12
CA GLN A 461 0.59 -14.35 4.98
C GLN A 461 -0.27 -15.62 5.00
N PRO A 462 -1.07 -15.93 3.99
CA PRO A 462 -1.69 -17.24 3.87
C PRO A 462 -0.62 -18.33 3.77
N TYR A 463 -0.72 -19.33 4.65
CA TYR A 463 0.08 -20.55 4.52
C TYR A 463 -0.65 -21.54 3.60
N ASP A 464 -1.95 -21.70 3.81
CA ASP A 464 -2.89 -22.46 2.96
C ASP A 464 -4.34 -22.03 3.27
N GLU A 465 -5.34 -22.78 2.80
CA GLU A 465 -6.75 -22.48 3.01
C GLU A 465 -7.18 -22.51 4.49
N THR A 466 -6.37 -23.16 5.34
CA THR A 466 -6.69 -23.44 6.76
C THR A 466 -5.68 -22.86 7.75
N HIS A 467 -4.60 -22.26 7.27
CA HIS A 467 -3.55 -21.67 8.11
C HIS A 467 -3.08 -20.31 7.60
N LEU A 468 -2.73 -19.45 8.56
CA LEU A 468 -2.16 -18.12 8.29
C LEU A 468 -0.88 -17.94 9.12
N ILE A 469 0.09 -17.24 8.52
CA ILE A 469 1.29 -16.76 9.23
C ILE A 469 1.06 -15.28 9.55
N GLY A 470 1.09 -14.92 10.83
CA GLY A 470 1.10 -13.53 11.28
C GLY A 470 2.54 -13.08 11.54
N ILE A 471 2.94 -11.95 10.98
CA ILE A 471 4.24 -11.30 11.22
C ILE A 471 3.98 -9.94 11.84
N GLY A 472 4.61 -9.64 12.98
CA GLY A 472 4.37 -8.38 13.67
C GLY A 472 5.15 -8.27 14.98
N GLN A 473 4.57 -7.63 15.98
CA GLN A 473 5.27 -7.31 17.22
C GLN A 473 4.65 -8.03 18.42
N SER A 474 5.49 -8.57 19.28
CA SER A 474 5.10 -9.04 20.61
C SER A 474 4.95 -7.86 21.56
N GLY A 475 3.97 -7.91 22.45
CA GLY A 475 3.74 -6.82 23.41
C GLY A 475 3.31 -7.31 24.77
N THR A 476 3.49 -6.46 25.78
CA THR A 476 2.97 -6.61 27.14
C THR A 476 2.11 -5.41 27.49
N ASP A 477 0.96 -5.69 28.10
CA ASP A 477 0.07 -4.66 28.61
C ASP A 477 0.70 -3.90 29.78
N VAL A 478 0.74 -2.58 29.67
CA VAL A 478 1.12 -1.69 30.75
C VAL A 478 -0.13 -0.98 31.28
N VAL A 479 -0.80 -1.63 32.20
CA VAL A 479 -2.15 -1.25 32.66
C VAL A 479 -2.22 0.20 33.16
N TRP A 480 -1.20 0.68 33.88
CA TRP A 480 -1.16 2.04 34.43
C TRP A 480 -0.87 3.13 33.38
N GLU A 481 -0.27 2.77 32.22
CA GLU A 481 0.01 3.69 31.12
C GLU A 481 -1.11 3.69 30.07
N ASN A 482 -2.07 2.77 30.18
CA ASN A 482 -3.09 2.49 29.17
C ASN A 482 -2.48 2.24 27.77
N ALA A 483 -1.32 1.60 27.74
CA ALA A 483 -0.49 1.40 26.57
C ALA A 483 0.03 -0.05 26.48
N VAL A 484 0.50 -0.44 25.31
CA VAL A 484 1.25 -1.68 25.10
C VAL A 484 2.72 -1.35 24.86
N ARG A 485 3.61 -2.04 25.54
CA ARG A 485 5.04 -1.99 25.24
C ARG A 485 5.42 -3.17 24.38
N PHE A 486 5.94 -2.90 23.20
CA PHE A 486 6.46 -3.93 22.33
C PHE A 486 7.76 -4.50 22.89
N THR A 487 7.85 -5.83 22.84
CA THR A 487 8.92 -6.61 23.49
C THR A 487 9.80 -7.36 22.51
N GLY A 488 9.57 -7.21 21.21
CA GLY A 488 10.31 -7.84 20.14
C GLY A 488 9.44 -8.17 18.93
N LEU A 489 10.04 -8.77 17.92
CA LEU A 489 9.33 -9.26 16.74
C LEU A 489 8.66 -10.61 17.06
N LYS A 490 7.49 -10.86 16.51
CA LYS A 490 6.70 -12.08 16.67
C LYS A 490 6.31 -12.62 15.30
N ILE A 491 6.44 -13.93 15.14
CA ILE A 491 5.77 -14.67 14.06
C ILE A 491 4.84 -15.70 14.69
N SER A 492 3.62 -15.82 14.16
CA SER A 492 2.56 -16.70 14.68
C SER A 492 2.00 -17.55 13.55
N LEU A 493 1.68 -18.80 13.85
CA LEU A 493 0.94 -19.69 12.95
C LEU A 493 -0.47 -19.88 13.51
N PHE A 494 -1.47 -19.42 12.76
CA PHE A 494 -2.87 -19.54 13.10
C PHE A 494 -3.50 -20.70 12.35
N ASN A 495 -4.24 -21.55 13.06
CA ASN A 495 -5.12 -22.56 12.48
C ASN A 495 -6.54 -22.03 12.45
N VAL A 496 -7.10 -21.93 11.27
CA VAL A 496 -8.45 -21.43 10.97
C VAL A 496 -9.32 -22.49 10.29
N THR A 497 -8.97 -23.77 10.46
CA THR A 497 -9.75 -24.92 9.95
C THR A 497 -11.18 -24.89 10.45
N ASP A 498 -11.38 -24.65 11.75
CA ASP A 498 -12.68 -24.26 12.29
C ASP A 498 -12.70 -22.73 12.44
N PRO A 499 -13.35 -22.03 11.53
CA PRO A 499 -13.39 -20.56 11.57
C PRO A 499 -14.12 -20.01 12.80
N LYS A 500 -14.90 -20.86 13.55
CA LYS A 500 -15.56 -20.47 14.79
C LYS A 500 -14.64 -20.53 16.01
N GLN A 501 -13.57 -21.32 15.92
CA GLN A 501 -12.61 -21.50 16.99
C GLN A 501 -11.16 -21.43 16.44
N PRO A 502 -10.77 -20.28 15.90
CA PRO A 502 -9.38 -20.09 15.43
C PRO A 502 -8.42 -20.22 16.59
N THR A 503 -7.24 -20.77 16.34
CA THR A 503 -6.20 -20.99 17.36
C THR A 503 -4.84 -20.56 16.87
N GLU A 504 -3.97 -20.08 17.77
CA GLU A 504 -2.55 -19.90 17.52
C GLU A 504 -1.83 -21.22 17.89
N THR A 505 -1.40 -21.95 16.87
CA THR A 505 -0.79 -23.29 17.06
C THR A 505 0.71 -23.23 17.30
N SER A 506 1.37 -22.18 16.84
CA SER A 506 2.80 -21.97 17.05
C SER A 506 3.12 -20.48 17.08
N ARG A 507 4.12 -20.13 17.89
CA ARG A 507 4.66 -18.77 18.02
C ARG A 507 6.17 -18.82 18.14
N TYR A 508 6.86 -17.90 17.48
CA TYR A 508 8.29 -17.69 17.64
C TYR A 508 8.58 -16.21 17.90
N LEU A 509 9.34 -15.93 18.95
CA LEU A 509 9.72 -14.59 19.35
C LEU A 509 11.17 -14.32 18.96
N ILE A 510 11.44 -13.14 18.40
CA ILE A 510 12.76 -12.76 17.91
C ILE A 510 13.20 -11.45 18.60
N GLY A 511 14.37 -11.50 19.21
CA GLY A 511 15.00 -10.34 19.83
C GLY A 511 14.25 -9.76 21.03
N GLY A 512 14.60 -8.54 21.38
CA GLY A 512 14.01 -7.73 22.44
C GLY A 512 13.30 -6.48 21.91
N PRO A 513 12.94 -5.55 22.82
CA PRO A 513 12.33 -4.27 22.44
C PRO A 513 13.19 -3.53 21.40
N GLY A 514 12.55 -2.91 20.40
CA GLY A 514 13.22 -2.23 19.28
C GLY A 514 13.60 -3.14 18.12
N THR A 515 13.56 -4.48 18.29
CA THR A 515 13.77 -5.43 17.19
C THR A 515 12.71 -5.23 16.11
N SER A 516 13.15 -5.16 14.86
CA SER A 516 12.31 -4.86 13.70
C SER A 516 12.57 -5.80 12.53
N SER A 517 11.69 -5.74 11.55
CA SER A 517 11.84 -6.43 10.27
C SER A 517 11.17 -5.63 9.16
N PRO A 518 11.79 -5.50 7.98
CA PRO A 518 11.10 -5.00 6.79
C PRO A 518 9.80 -5.74 6.48
N ALA A 519 9.70 -7.02 6.86
CA ALA A 519 8.54 -7.88 6.60
C ALA A 519 7.23 -7.41 7.28
N ILE A 520 7.29 -6.50 8.26
CA ILE A 520 6.09 -5.92 8.89
C ILE A 520 5.49 -4.76 8.09
N THR A 521 6.28 -4.11 7.22
CA THR A 521 5.84 -2.96 6.41
C THR A 521 5.91 -3.22 4.92
N ASP A 522 6.74 -4.15 4.50
CA ASP A 522 6.90 -4.55 3.10
C ASP A 522 6.92 -6.08 2.97
N HIS A 523 5.84 -6.61 2.53
CA HIS A 523 5.64 -8.05 2.37
C HIS A 523 6.57 -8.72 1.37
N LYS A 524 7.11 -7.97 0.40
CA LYS A 524 8.09 -8.49 -0.57
C LYS A 524 9.40 -8.87 0.10
N ALA A 525 9.61 -8.43 1.36
CA ALA A 525 10.68 -8.92 2.21
C ALA A 525 10.44 -10.32 2.79
N VAL A 526 9.21 -10.86 2.67
CA VAL A 526 8.86 -12.21 3.12
C VAL A 526 9.09 -13.20 1.99
N LEU A 527 10.05 -14.09 2.15
CA LEU A 527 10.17 -15.27 1.31
C LEU A 527 9.43 -16.43 1.96
N PHE A 528 8.34 -16.85 1.36
CA PHE A 528 7.58 -18.01 1.80
C PHE A 528 7.35 -18.97 0.63
N ASP A 529 7.71 -20.24 0.83
CA ASP A 529 7.41 -21.32 -0.11
C ASP A 529 6.90 -22.54 0.66
N LYS A 530 5.62 -22.86 0.44
CA LYS A 530 4.95 -23.99 1.09
C LYS A 530 5.55 -25.34 0.66
N THR A 531 6.00 -25.46 -0.60
CA THR A 531 6.50 -26.74 -1.13
C THR A 531 7.85 -27.10 -0.51
N LEU A 532 8.66 -26.10 -0.21
CA LEU A 532 9.92 -26.21 0.50
C LEU A 532 9.77 -26.16 2.03
N ASN A 533 8.57 -25.88 2.52
CA ASN A 533 8.32 -25.55 3.93
C ASN A 533 9.24 -24.43 4.44
N LEU A 534 9.52 -23.45 3.60
CA LEU A 534 10.51 -22.40 3.81
C LEU A 534 9.83 -21.08 4.16
N LEU A 535 10.29 -20.46 5.25
CA LEU A 535 10.00 -19.07 5.57
C LEU A 535 11.32 -18.36 5.86
N VAL A 536 11.59 -17.24 5.17
CA VAL A 536 12.76 -16.40 5.43
C VAL A 536 12.30 -14.96 5.58
N ILE A 537 12.76 -14.28 6.62
CA ILE A 537 12.49 -12.87 6.86
C ILE A 537 13.77 -12.14 7.25
N PRO A 538 14.04 -10.95 6.71
CA PRO A 538 15.08 -10.08 7.21
C PRO A 538 14.75 -9.60 8.62
N VAL A 539 15.75 -9.49 9.50
CA VAL A 539 15.56 -9.08 10.90
C VAL A 539 16.72 -8.19 11.34
N GLU A 540 16.38 -7.12 12.06
CA GLU A 540 17.32 -6.31 12.81
C GLU A 540 17.03 -6.49 14.30
N ILE A 541 17.96 -7.12 15.04
CA ILE A 541 17.84 -7.36 16.46
C ILE A 541 18.52 -6.23 17.21
N THR A 542 17.80 -5.65 18.17
CA THR A 542 18.30 -4.60 19.04
C THR A 542 18.39 -5.06 20.49
N ALA A 543 19.26 -4.41 21.25
CA ALA A 543 19.32 -4.54 22.69
C ALA A 543 19.51 -3.15 23.33
N GLN A 544 19.07 -3.02 24.58
CA GLN A 544 19.33 -1.84 25.37
C GLN A 544 20.74 -1.94 25.97
N PRO A 545 21.61 -0.93 25.75
CA PRO A 545 22.91 -0.88 26.41
C PRO A 545 22.77 -0.87 27.93
N GLN A 546 23.70 -1.50 28.64
CA GLN A 546 23.67 -1.56 30.11
C GLN A 546 23.82 -0.20 30.79
N ASP A 547 24.43 0.75 30.10
CA ASP A 547 24.67 2.13 30.55
C ASP A 547 23.67 3.14 29.96
N ALA A 548 22.59 2.66 29.33
CA ALA A 548 21.61 3.54 28.71
C ALA A 548 20.92 4.44 29.73
N THR A 549 21.08 5.74 29.55
CA THR A 549 20.44 6.78 30.39
C THR A 549 18.93 6.84 30.16
N TYR A 550 18.46 6.44 28.98
CA TYR A 550 17.06 6.47 28.57
C TYR A 550 16.56 5.08 28.24
N TRP A 551 15.40 4.72 28.72
CA TRP A 551 14.74 3.42 28.52
C TRP A 551 14.41 3.09 27.05
N TYR A 552 14.43 4.08 26.15
CA TYR A 552 14.17 3.96 24.71
C TYR A 552 15.47 3.93 23.87
N SER A 553 16.64 3.88 24.48
CA SER A 553 17.91 3.78 23.74
C SER A 553 18.20 2.33 23.39
N TYR A 554 17.80 1.91 22.20
CA TYR A 554 18.10 0.59 21.64
C TYR A 554 19.18 0.72 20.59
N GLN A 555 20.08 -0.25 20.54
CA GLN A 555 21.14 -0.33 19.54
C GLN A 555 21.08 -1.67 18.80
N PRO A 556 21.30 -1.69 17.48
CA PRO A 556 21.41 -2.93 16.74
C PRO A 556 22.56 -3.78 17.27
N ILE A 557 22.30 -5.06 17.49
CA ILE A 557 23.29 -6.05 17.91
C ILE A 557 23.48 -7.17 16.89
N TRP A 558 22.54 -7.32 15.96
CA TRP A 558 22.61 -8.27 14.86
C TRP A 558 21.64 -7.85 13.75
N GLN A 559 22.03 -8.06 12.48
CA GLN A 559 21.19 -7.90 11.31
C GLN A 559 21.45 -9.04 10.33
N GLY A 560 20.37 -9.53 9.71
CA GLY A 560 20.47 -10.62 8.76
C GLY A 560 19.11 -11.19 8.38
N ALA A 561 19.10 -12.39 7.81
CA ALA A 561 17.90 -13.13 7.47
C ALA A 561 17.73 -14.33 8.40
N TYR A 562 16.58 -14.47 9.04
CA TYR A 562 16.18 -15.66 9.80
C TYR A 562 15.50 -16.66 8.88
N VAL A 563 15.98 -17.89 8.92
CA VAL A 563 15.50 -19.01 8.09
C VAL A 563 14.78 -20.02 8.95
N PHE A 564 13.56 -20.34 8.58
CA PHE A 564 12.71 -21.32 9.27
C PHE A 564 12.26 -22.43 8.31
N ASN A 565 12.18 -23.63 8.85
CA ASN A 565 11.29 -24.65 8.32
C ASN A 565 9.94 -24.50 9.02
N ILE A 566 8.85 -24.41 8.25
CA ILE A 566 7.50 -24.21 8.79
C ILE A 566 6.55 -25.27 8.28
N THR A 567 5.87 -25.96 9.20
CA THR A 567 4.78 -26.88 8.89
C THR A 567 3.66 -26.73 9.93
N PRO A 568 2.39 -27.04 9.59
CA PRO A 568 1.30 -26.98 10.56
C PRO A 568 1.54 -27.81 11.82
N ASP A 569 2.18 -28.98 11.68
CA ASP A 569 2.40 -29.92 12.80
C ASP A 569 3.55 -29.50 13.72
N LYS A 570 4.64 -28.94 13.16
CA LYS A 570 5.86 -28.59 13.91
C LYS A 570 5.96 -27.11 14.23
N GLY A 571 5.11 -26.29 13.62
CA GLY A 571 5.21 -24.83 13.72
C GLY A 571 6.50 -24.29 13.10
N PHE A 572 7.09 -23.30 13.74
CA PHE A 572 8.34 -22.66 13.31
C PHE A 572 9.55 -23.40 13.88
N VAL A 573 10.34 -24.02 13.01
CA VAL A 573 11.62 -24.64 13.36
C VAL A 573 12.74 -23.75 12.81
N PHE A 574 13.42 -23.06 13.68
CA PHE A 574 14.55 -22.17 13.30
C PHE A 574 15.71 -23.01 12.75
N LYS A 575 16.14 -22.71 11.53
CA LYS A 575 17.29 -23.36 10.87
C LYS A 575 18.59 -22.63 11.10
N GLY A 576 18.55 -21.30 11.21
CA GLY A 576 19.72 -20.45 11.38
C GLY A 576 19.49 -19.01 10.90
N GLY A 577 20.47 -18.16 11.17
CA GLY A 577 20.53 -16.79 10.69
C GLY A 577 21.69 -16.62 9.71
N ILE A 578 21.45 -15.87 8.64
CA ILE A 578 22.46 -15.47 7.66
C ILE A 578 22.67 -13.96 7.80
N THR A 579 23.92 -13.54 7.91
CA THR A 579 24.30 -12.12 7.96
C THR A 579 25.40 -11.83 6.96
N GLN A 580 25.41 -10.61 6.41
CA GLN A 580 26.48 -10.12 5.53
C GLN A 580 27.55 -9.33 6.30
N LEU A 581 27.36 -9.16 7.61
CA LEU A 581 28.35 -8.55 8.49
C LEU A 581 29.44 -9.57 8.85
N GLN A 582 30.64 -9.08 9.14
CA GLN A 582 31.74 -9.94 9.57
C GLN A 582 31.41 -10.62 10.91
N SER A 583 31.92 -11.82 11.12
CA SER A 583 31.69 -12.56 12.35
C SER A 583 32.12 -11.74 13.58
N GLY A 584 31.18 -11.54 14.51
CA GLY A 584 31.39 -10.75 15.72
C GLY A 584 31.31 -9.24 15.54
N GLN A 585 31.06 -8.75 14.32
CA GLN A 585 30.81 -7.32 14.06
C GLN A 585 29.41 -6.94 14.57
N LEU A 586 29.34 -5.89 15.38
CA LEU A 586 28.08 -5.25 15.74
C LEU A 586 27.63 -4.32 14.61
N PRO A 587 26.34 -4.36 14.22
CA PRO A 587 25.83 -3.44 13.22
C PRO A 587 25.96 -1.99 13.67
N THR A 588 26.34 -1.12 12.75
CA THR A 588 26.36 0.34 12.94
C THR A 588 25.57 1.02 11.82
N TRP A 589 25.28 2.30 11.96
CA TRP A 589 24.64 3.09 10.90
C TRP A 589 25.47 3.16 9.61
N GLN A 590 26.77 2.90 9.67
CA GLN A 590 27.67 2.85 8.51
C GLN A 590 27.52 1.54 7.73
N ASP A 591 26.99 0.51 8.35
CA ASP A 591 26.80 -0.82 7.77
C ASP A 591 25.44 -0.99 7.07
N ASN A 592 24.59 0.05 7.03
CA ASN A 592 23.25 -0.01 6.45
C ASN A 592 23.21 -0.59 5.02
N ASN A 593 24.29 -0.39 4.25
CA ASN A 593 24.39 -0.94 2.90
C ASN A 593 24.61 -2.46 2.85
N LEU A 594 24.92 -3.09 3.99
CA LEU A 594 25.05 -4.54 4.15
C LEU A 594 23.81 -5.15 4.82
N PHE A 595 22.83 -4.32 5.17
CA PHE A 595 21.59 -4.82 5.77
C PHE A 595 20.74 -5.56 4.72
N ILE A 596 20.46 -6.82 5.00
CA ILE A 596 19.65 -7.67 4.14
C ILE A 596 18.22 -7.12 4.10
N THR A 597 17.72 -6.83 2.92
CA THR A 597 16.37 -6.30 2.71
C THR A 597 15.47 -7.26 1.92
N ARG A 598 16.08 -8.13 1.11
CA ARG A 598 15.37 -9.13 0.31
C ARG A 598 16.06 -10.48 0.39
N THR A 599 15.26 -11.53 0.23
CA THR A 599 15.72 -12.90 0.10
C THR A 599 14.95 -13.61 -1.01
N LEU A 600 15.63 -14.49 -1.74
CA LEU A 600 15.03 -15.32 -2.77
C LEU A 600 15.81 -16.64 -2.87
N TYR A 601 15.27 -17.64 -3.56
CA TYR A 601 16.01 -18.84 -3.89
C TYR A 601 16.00 -19.13 -5.40
N ILE A 602 17.07 -19.79 -5.87
CA ILE A 602 17.16 -20.37 -7.21
C ILE A 602 17.73 -21.78 -7.04
N GLY A 603 16.99 -22.81 -7.45
CA GLY A 603 17.36 -24.19 -7.20
C GLY A 603 17.49 -24.52 -5.71
N ASN A 604 18.67 -24.93 -5.29
CA ASN A 604 18.99 -25.22 -3.90
C ASN A 604 19.81 -24.11 -3.19
N VAL A 605 19.87 -22.93 -3.78
CA VAL A 605 20.64 -21.79 -3.27
C VAL A 605 19.70 -20.73 -2.75
N LEU A 606 19.92 -20.30 -1.52
CA LEU A 606 19.28 -19.13 -0.90
C LEU A 606 20.16 -17.92 -1.11
N TYR A 607 19.59 -16.86 -1.64
CA TYR A 607 20.23 -15.57 -1.86
C TYR A 607 19.72 -14.55 -0.85
N THR A 608 20.65 -13.85 -0.22
CA THR A 608 20.36 -12.69 0.63
C THR A 608 20.92 -11.44 -0.03
N ILE A 609 20.10 -10.41 -0.15
CA ILE A 609 20.40 -9.22 -0.93
C ILE A 609 20.39 -7.98 -0.04
N SER A 610 21.47 -7.21 -0.12
CA SER A 610 21.64 -5.87 0.43
C SER A 610 21.99 -4.87 -0.66
N ASN A 611 22.19 -3.61 -0.31
CA ASN A 611 22.63 -2.60 -1.28
C ASN A 611 24.04 -2.85 -1.84
N ASN A 612 24.88 -3.60 -1.15
CA ASN A 612 26.28 -3.80 -1.56
C ASN A 612 26.62 -5.22 -1.96
N MET A 613 25.74 -6.20 -1.69
CA MET A 613 26.12 -7.61 -1.84
C MET A 613 24.92 -8.51 -2.14
N VAL A 614 25.16 -9.49 -2.97
CA VAL A 614 24.34 -10.70 -3.10
C VAL A 614 25.15 -11.86 -2.52
N GLN A 615 24.72 -12.42 -1.39
CA GLN A 615 25.37 -13.57 -0.76
C GLN A 615 24.55 -14.83 -1.04
N MET A 616 25.23 -15.93 -1.26
CA MET A 616 24.67 -17.23 -1.60
C MET A 616 24.94 -18.24 -0.49
N ASN A 617 23.89 -18.92 -0.05
CA ASN A 617 23.98 -19.96 0.96
C ASN A 617 23.23 -21.21 0.48
N SER A 618 23.69 -22.38 0.90
CA SER A 618 23.00 -23.64 0.65
C SER A 618 21.66 -23.67 1.39
N LEU A 619 20.56 -23.98 0.71
CA LEU A 619 19.26 -24.20 1.37
C LEU A 619 19.26 -25.41 2.31
N THR A 620 20.22 -26.33 2.17
CA THR A 620 20.27 -27.57 2.97
C THR A 620 20.76 -27.29 4.38
N ASP A 621 21.89 -26.60 4.52
CA ASP A 621 22.61 -26.43 5.79
C ASP A 621 23.00 -24.96 6.09
N LEU A 622 22.60 -24.03 5.24
CA LEU A 622 22.89 -22.60 5.28
C LEU A 622 24.39 -22.25 5.18
N SER A 623 25.24 -23.20 4.78
CA SER A 623 26.66 -22.92 4.54
C SER A 623 26.81 -21.90 3.41
N GLU A 624 27.75 -20.96 3.57
CA GLU A 624 28.07 -19.96 2.55
C GLU A 624 28.70 -20.62 1.33
N LEU A 625 28.19 -20.33 0.15
CA LEU A 625 28.68 -20.80 -1.15
C LEU A 625 29.52 -19.73 -1.86
N GLY A 626 29.34 -18.47 -1.51
CA GLY A 626 30.04 -17.33 -2.05
C GLY A 626 29.23 -16.04 -1.98
N SER A 627 29.79 -14.97 -2.51
CA SER A 627 29.14 -13.66 -2.57
C SER A 627 29.59 -12.87 -3.78
N VAL A 628 28.72 -11.96 -4.26
CA VAL A 628 28.98 -11.00 -5.33
C VAL A 628 28.81 -9.59 -4.77
N SER A 629 29.86 -8.78 -4.85
CA SER A 629 29.79 -7.35 -4.53
C SER A 629 29.08 -6.58 -5.65
N LEU A 630 28.19 -5.66 -5.26
CA LEU A 630 27.35 -4.87 -6.17
C LEU A 630 27.93 -3.47 -6.44
#